data_f3b47a948b751d7cbb28544b174fcdc8
#
_entry.id   f3b47a948b751d7cbb28544b174fcdc8
#
_cell.length_a   1.000
_cell.length_b   1.000
_cell.length_c   1.000
_cell.angle_alpha   90.00
_cell.angle_beta   90.00
_cell.angle_gamma   90.00
#
_symmetry.space_group_name_H-M   'P 1'
#
loop_
_entity.id
_entity.type
_entity.pdbx_description
1 polymer ?
#
loop_
_entity_poly.entity_id
_entity_poly.type
_entity_poly.pdbx_seq_one_letter_code
_entity_poly.pdbx_strand_id
1 'polypeptide(L)'
;MKNVKQDEAFKLQPDFQQVGTINGKPLVRVYFNKSVEEREDYSFTTDEEHEVKTIKVYHADFIQRVSFFDNALDVIKEEAIEQITEYDQSEDVNSFTLQGKQMWLPKETRVGLVNSITIEKNAGKKTTILWFGGEKYELPVDTALQMLSALELYALECYNVTAVHKAAVNALEGVEDVVAYDYTQGYPEKLNF
;
A
#
# COMPACT_ATOMS: atom_id res chain seq x y z
N MET A 1 11.05 -4.34 -2.95
CA MET A 1 11.36 -5.49 -3.84
C MET A 1 12.85 -5.53 -4.16
N LYS A 2 13.48 -6.71 -4.17
CA LYS A 2 14.92 -6.85 -4.48
C LYS A 2 15.07 -7.59 -5.80
N ASN A 3 15.74 -6.96 -6.77
CA ASN A 3 16.12 -7.62 -8.02
C ASN A 3 17.29 -8.57 -7.76
N VAL A 4 17.15 -9.83 -8.15
CA VAL A 4 18.20 -10.86 -8.04
C VAL A 4 18.66 -11.24 -9.44
N LYS A 5 19.94 -11.00 -9.76
CA LYS A 5 20.60 -11.56 -10.95
C LYS A 5 20.90 -13.01 -10.69
N GLN A 6 20.51 -13.88 -11.61
CA GLN A 6 20.65 -15.34 -11.45
C GLN A 6 21.27 -15.97 -12.68
N ASP A 7 22.12 -16.98 -12.47
CA ASP A 7 22.66 -17.83 -13.50
C ASP A 7 21.69 -18.96 -13.91
N GLU A 8 22.08 -19.85 -14.83
CA GLU A 8 21.22 -20.94 -15.32
C GLU A 8 20.64 -21.86 -14.25
N ALA A 9 21.27 -21.96 -13.08
CA ALA A 9 20.79 -22.77 -11.96
C ALA A 9 19.46 -22.24 -11.40
N PHE A 10 19.17 -20.98 -11.59
CA PHE A 10 17.92 -20.35 -11.17
C PHE A 10 16.76 -20.47 -12.15
N LYS A 11 17.01 -20.89 -13.40
CA LYS A 11 15.96 -21.16 -14.39
C LYS A 11 14.91 -22.17 -13.89
N LEU A 12 15.31 -23.04 -12.97
CA LEU A 12 14.47 -24.10 -12.39
C LEU A 12 13.86 -23.74 -11.04
N GLN A 13 14.04 -22.51 -10.54
CA GLN A 13 13.40 -22.11 -9.28
C GLN A 13 11.89 -22.00 -9.44
N PRO A 14 11.12 -22.61 -8.56
CA PRO A 14 9.67 -22.47 -8.55
C PRO A 14 9.29 -21.01 -8.29
N ASP A 15 8.14 -20.59 -8.81
CA ASP A 15 7.60 -19.24 -8.55
C ASP A 15 7.35 -19.00 -7.06
N PHE A 16 7.22 -20.09 -6.30
CA PHE A 16 6.99 -20.12 -4.86
C PHE A 16 7.98 -21.08 -4.17
N GLN A 17 8.52 -20.65 -3.04
CA GLN A 17 9.41 -21.46 -2.23
C GLN A 17 9.27 -21.13 -0.74
N GLN A 18 9.11 -22.15 0.11
CA GLN A 18 9.33 -21.97 1.55
C GLN A 18 10.82 -21.98 1.82
N VAL A 19 11.36 -20.86 2.31
CA VAL A 19 12.80 -20.66 2.53
C VAL A 19 13.21 -20.81 3.99
N GLY A 20 12.25 -20.96 4.91
CA GLY A 20 12.52 -21.13 6.33
C GLY A 20 11.29 -20.98 7.21
N THR A 21 11.54 -20.66 8.48
CA THR A 21 10.50 -20.31 9.45
C THR A 21 10.95 -19.15 10.33
N ILE A 22 10.00 -18.30 10.75
CA ILE A 22 10.23 -17.26 11.75
C ILE A 22 9.20 -17.46 12.87
N ASN A 23 9.65 -17.68 14.09
CA ASN A 23 8.80 -17.96 15.25
C ASN A 23 7.78 -19.09 15.00
N GLY A 24 8.22 -20.15 14.30
CA GLY A 24 7.37 -21.31 13.95
C GLY A 24 6.40 -21.08 12.79
N LYS A 25 6.39 -19.90 12.17
CA LYS A 25 5.55 -19.59 11.01
C LYS A 25 6.35 -19.72 9.71
N PRO A 26 5.76 -20.20 8.60
CA PRO A 26 6.46 -20.33 7.33
C PRO A 26 7.00 -18.97 6.83
N LEU A 27 8.27 -18.95 6.44
CA LEU A 27 8.87 -17.85 5.67
C LEU A 27 8.89 -18.30 4.21
N VAL A 28 8.16 -17.60 3.37
CA VAL A 28 8.01 -17.92 1.95
C VAL A 28 8.62 -16.84 1.07
N ARG A 29 9.03 -17.24 -0.13
CA ARG A 29 9.52 -16.34 -1.17
C ARG A 29 8.77 -16.61 -2.46
N VAL A 30 8.37 -15.53 -3.13
CA VAL A 30 7.70 -15.57 -4.43
C VAL A 30 8.50 -14.75 -5.42
N TYR A 31 8.77 -15.32 -6.60
CA TYR A 31 9.49 -14.68 -7.70
C TYR A 31 8.52 -14.32 -8.82
N PHE A 32 8.68 -13.12 -9.38
CA PHE A 32 7.87 -12.58 -10.47
C PHE A 32 8.71 -11.64 -11.35
N ASN A 33 8.14 -11.04 -12.41
CA ASN A 33 8.84 -10.19 -13.39
C ASN A 33 10.09 -10.88 -13.95
N LYS A 34 9.98 -12.17 -14.29
CA LYS A 34 11.11 -12.97 -14.75
C LYS A 34 11.52 -12.55 -16.16
N SER A 35 12.82 -12.34 -16.34
CA SER A 35 13.42 -12.03 -17.65
C SER A 35 14.75 -12.72 -17.83
N VAL A 36 15.18 -12.83 -19.10
CA VAL A 36 16.45 -13.45 -19.48
C VAL A 36 17.26 -12.45 -20.29
N GLU A 37 18.50 -12.24 -19.91
CA GLU A 37 19.47 -11.44 -20.63
C GLU A 37 20.57 -12.35 -21.15
N GLU A 38 20.94 -12.23 -22.44
CA GLU A 38 22.13 -12.86 -23.00
C GLU A 38 23.28 -11.86 -22.96
N ARG A 39 24.39 -12.27 -22.38
CA ARG A 39 25.60 -11.45 -22.35
C ARG A 39 26.84 -12.25 -22.59
N GLU A 40 27.88 -11.61 -23.09
CA GLU A 40 29.20 -12.18 -23.24
C GLU A 40 29.89 -12.29 -21.87
N ASP A 41 30.43 -13.47 -21.56
CA ASP A 41 31.21 -13.71 -20.36
C ASP A 41 32.68 -13.93 -20.71
N TYR A 42 33.51 -13.00 -20.26
CA TYR A 42 34.97 -13.01 -20.48
C TYR A 42 35.73 -13.72 -19.36
N SER A 43 35.06 -14.29 -18.36
CA SER A 43 35.70 -14.91 -17.20
C SER A 43 36.32 -16.27 -17.49
N PHE A 44 36.13 -16.83 -18.69
CA PHE A 44 36.64 -18.16 -19.11
C PHE A 44 37.77 -18.07 -20.10
N THR A 45 38.48 -16.95 -20.20
CA THR A 45 39.65 -16.82 -21.07
C THR A 45 40.85 -17.58 -20.46
N THR A 46 41.24 -18.68 -21.06
CA THR A 46 42.62 -19.24 -20.90
C THR A 46 43.51 -18.60 -21.93
N ASP A 47 44.80 -18.43 -21.59
CA ASP A 47 45.78 -17.51 -22.20
C ASP A 47 46.07 -17.67 -23.71
N GLU A 48 45.42 -18.51 -24.48
CA GLU A 48 45.77 -18.77 -25.90
C GLU A 48 44.65 -18.69 -26.94
N GLU A 49 43.35 -18.75 -26.54
CA GLU A 49 42.22 -18.50 -27.44
C GLU A 49 41.09 -17.80 -26.71
N HIS A 50 40.80 -16.57 -27.12
CA HIS A 50 39.69 -15.77 -26.56
C HIS A 50 38.34 -16.27 -27.09
N GLU A 51 37.85 -17.39 -26.61
CA GLU A 51 36.50 -17.83 -26.86
C GLU A 51 35.56 -17.09 -25.88
N VAL A 52 34.88 -16.05 -26.40
CA VAL A 52 33.83 -15.38 -25.65
C VAL A 52 32.61 -16.30 -25.59
N LYS A 53 32.20 -16.73 -24.41
CA LYS A 53 30.98 -17.53 -24.22
C LYS A 53 29.79 -16.61 -23.99
N THR A 54 28.73 -16.83 -24.76
CA THR A 54 27.43 -16.23 -24.45
C THR A 54 26.79 -17.01 -23.31
N ILE A 55 26.50 -16.32 -22.21
CA ILE A 55 25.79 -16.87 -21.06
C ILE A 55 24.39 -16.25 -20.95
N LYS A 56 23.46 -17.02 -20.40
CA LYS A 56 22.12 -16.53 -20.07
C LYS A 56 22.07 -16.15 -18.61
N VAL A 57 21.70 -14.90 -18.35
CA VAL A 57 21.50 -14.37 -17.00
C VAL A 57 20.01 -14.20 -16.77
N TYR A 58 19.49 -14.81 -15.72
CA TYR A 58 18.08 -14.74 -15.35
C TYR A 58 17.90 -13.67 -14.29
N HIS A 59 16.87 -12.85 -14.47
CA HIS A 59 16.47 -11.80 -13.55
C HIS A 59 15.07 -12.11 -13.03
N ALA A 60 14.83 -11.82 -11.78
CA ALA A 60 13.49 -11.84 -11.20
C ALA A 60 13.40 -10.82 -10.07
N ASP A 61 12.23 -10.25 -9.87
CA ASP A 61 11.88 -9.61 -8.63
C ASP A 61 11.40 -10.66 -7.64
N PHE A 62 11.48 -10.38 -6.36
CA PHE A 62 10.89 -11.25 -5.36
C PHE A 62 10.38 -10.49 -4.15
N ILE A 63 9.36 -11.05 -3.50
CA ILE A 63 9.00 -10.74 -2.13
C ILE A 63 9.37 -11.93 -1.22
N GLN A 64 9.62 -11.62 0.05
CA GLN A 64 9.83 -12.61 1.09
C GLN A 64 9.08 -12.17 2.34
N ARG A 65 8.14 -13.00 2.80
CA ARG A 65 7.31 -12.69 3.95
C ARG A 65 6.93 -13.94 4.72
N VAL A 66 6.44 -13.75 5.93
CA VAL A 66 5.74 -14.81 6.67
C VAL A 66 4.34 -14.93 6.10
N SER A 67 4.00 -16.12 5.59
CA SER A 67 2.66 -16.41 5.08
C SER A 67 2.31 -17.88 5.32
N PHE A 68 1.03 -18.16 5.49
CA PHE A 68 0.50 -19.53 5.59
C PHE A 68 -0.03 -20.06 4.26
N PHE A 69 -0.04 -19.24 3.21
CA PHE A 69 -0.37 -19.70 1.87
C PHE A 69 0.77 -20.54 1.29
N ASP A 70 0.42 -21.51 0.47
CA ASP A 70 1.31 -22.51 -0.13
C ASP A 70 1.50 -22.34 -1.64
N ASN A 71 1.05 -21.22 -2.19
CA ASN A 71 1.18 -20.88 -3.60
C ASN A 71 1.52 -19.39 -3.80
N ALA A 72 2.10 -19.09 -4.96
CA ALA A 72 2.59 -17.76 -5.30
C ALA A 72 1.46 -16.72 -5.35
N LEU A 73 0.34 -17.06 -5.96
CA LEU A 73 -0.74 -16.10 -6.21
C LEU A 73 -1.36 -15.59 -4.90
N ASP A 74 -1.65 -16.48 -3.97
CA ASP A 74 -2.27 -16.08 -2.69
C ASP A 74 -1.30 -15.27 -1.83
N VAL A 75 0.01 -15.58 -1.85
CA VAL A 75 1.02 -14.78 -1.14
C VAL A 75 1.14 -13.38 -1.73
N ILE A 76 1.12 -13.23 -3.05
CA ILE A 76 1.18 -11.91 -3.71
C ILE A 76 -0.12 -11.11 -3.46
N LYS A 77 -1.28 -11.76 -3.47
CA LYS A 77 -2.55 -11.12 -3.09
C LYS A 77 -2.55 -10.63 -1.64
N GLU A 78 -2.03 -11.44 -0.70
CA GLU A 78 -1.88 -11.04 0.69
C GLU A 78 -1.01 -9.78 0.83
N GLU A 79 0.13 -9.74 0.13
CA GLU A 79 1.01 -8.57 0.07
C GLU A 79 0.31 -7.34 -0.50
N ALA A 80 -0.36 -7.49 -1.65
CA ALA A 80 -1.07 -6.38 -2.31
C ALA A 80 -2.21 -5.83 -1.42
N ILE A 81 -2.96 -6.69 -0.75
CA ILE A 81 -4.04 -6.28 0.18
C ILE A 81 -3.47 -5.52 1.39
N GLU A 82 -2.29 -5.91 1.89
CA GLU A 82 -1.60 -5.19 2.96
C GLU A 82 -1.16 -3.81 2.47
N GLN A 83 -0.53 -3.70 1.29
CA GLN A 83 -0.13 -2.44 0.67
C GLN A 83 -1.34 -1.50 0.42
N ILE A 84 -2.47 -2.03 -0.07
CA ILE A 84 -3.72 -1.26 -0.22
C ILE A 84 -4.20 -0.73 1.13
N THR A 85 -4.07 -1.54 2.20
CA THR A 85 -4.49 -1.13 3.54
C THR A 85 -3.56 -0.05 4.11
N GLU A 86 -2.25 -0.17 3.89
CA GLU A 86 -1.27 0.84 4.28
C GLU A 86 -1.47 2.15 3.52
N TYR A 87 -1.76 2.07 2.21
CA TYR A 87 -2.05 3.25 1.39
C TYR A 87 -3.32 3.98 1.86
N ASP A 88 -4.40 3.24 2.14
CA ASP A 88 -5.64 3.80 2.72
C ASP A 88 -5.38 4.54 4.04
N GLN A 89 -4.42 4.06 4.86
CA GLN A 89 -4.05 4.69 6.13
C GLN A 89 -2.99 5.79 6.01
N SER A 90 -2.39 5.95 4.85
CA SER A 90 -1.35 6.93 4.60
C SER A 90 -1.90 8.37 4.52
N GLU A 91 -1.01 9.35 4.58
CA GLU A 91 -1.36 10.75 4.35
C GLU A 91 -1.81 11.03 2.91
N ASP A 92 -1.53 10.12 1.98
CA ASP A 92 -2.01 10.23 0.60
C ASP A 92 -3.52 10.08 0.50
N VAL A 93 -4.14 9.33 1.41
CA VAL A 93 -5.60 9.16 1.51
C VAL A 93 -6.14 9.88 2.74
N ASN A 94 -5.61 9.58 3.92
CA ASN A 94 -6.11 10.09 5.20
C ASN A 94 -5.51 11.47 5.52
N SER A 95 -5.94 12.49 4.79
CA SER A 95 -5.59 13.88 5.09
C SER A 95 -6.61 14.86 4.54
N PHE A 96 -6.70 16.02 5.18
CA PHE A 96 -7.38 17.21 4.70
C PHE A 96 -6.58 18.45 5.10
N THR A 97 -6.89 19.59 4.50
CA THR A 97 -6.27 20.87 4.83
C THR A 97 -7.27 21.75 5.58
N LEU A 98 -6.84 22.30 6.72
CA LEU A 98 -7.58 23.33 7.46
C LEU A 98 -6.69 24.57 7.61
N GLN A 99 -7.11 25.71 7.05
CA GLN A 99 -6.35 26.96 7.05
C GLN A 99 -4.89 26.79 6.59
N GLY A 100 -4.67 25.99 5.54
CA GLY A 100 -3.35 25.73 4.96
C GLY A 100 -2.52 24.68 5.68
N LYS A 101 -3.03 24.01 6.70
CA LYS A 101 -2.33 22.95 7.43
C LYS A 101 -2.95 21.58 7.17
N GLN A 102 -2.12 20.64 6.80
CA GLN A 102 -2.54 19.26 6.59
C GLN A 102 -2.71 18.55 7.92
N MET A 103 -3.80 17.81 8.05
CA MET A 103 -4.14 17.03 9.24
C MET A 103 -5.11 15.89 8.94
N TRP A 104 -5.30 15.00 9.90
CA TRP A 104 -6.32 13.97 9.87
C TRP A 104 -6.97 13.82 11.24
N LEU A 105 -8.25 13.48 11.25
CA LEU A 105 -9.01 13.17 12.46
C LEU A 105 -9.46 11.70 12.41
N PRO A 106 -9.00 10.85 13.31
CA PRO A 106 -9.51 9.48 13.45
C PRO A 106 -11.02 9.45 13.66
N LYS A 107 -11.66 8.37 13.25
CA LYS A 107 -13.13 8.21 13.28
C LYS A 107 -13.72 8.51 14.68
N GLU A 108 -13.08 7.97 15.72
CA GLU A 108 -13.52 8.17 17.11
C GLU A 108 -13.50 9.65 17.49
N THR A 109 -12.47 10.39 17.05
CA THR A 109 -12.36 11.83 17.26
C THR A 109 -13.46 12.58 16.52
N ARG A 110 -13.70 12.27 15.25
CA ARG A 110 -14.76 12.91 14.45
C ARG A 110 -16.14 12.73 15.09
N VAL A 111 -16.47 11.47 15.45
CA VAL A 111 -17.75 11.13 16.10
C VAL A 111 -17.90 11.87 17.45
N GLY A 112 -16.83 11.87 18.26
CA GLY A 112 -16.83 12.58 19.55
C GLY A 112 -17.06 14.08 19.39
N LEU A 113 -16.39 14.71 18.41
CA LEU A 113 -16.52 16.13 18.12
C LEU A 113 -17.93 16.48 17.61
N VAL A 114 -18.50 15.71 16.68
CA VAL A 114 -19.86 15.92 16.20
C VAL A 114 -20.85 15.90 17.36
N ASN A 115 -20.75 14.93 18.26
CA ASN A 115 -21.61 14.84 19.42
C ASN A 115 -21.46 16.06 20.35
N SER A 116 -20.21 16.40 20.73
CA SER A 116 -19.92 17.52 21.64
C SER A 116 -20.39 18.87 21.07
N ILE A 117 -20.10 19.13 19.79
CA ILE A 117 -20.48 20.38 19.11
C ILE A 117 -21.98 20.47 18.94
N THR A 118 -22.67 19.34 18.70
CA THR A 118 -24.15 19.29 18.65
C THR A 118 -24.75 19.70 20.01
N ILE A 119 -24.17 19.23 21.13
CA ILE A 119 -24.59 19.65 22.47
C ILE A 119 -24.35 21.15 22.65
N GLU A 120 -23.21 21.69 22.24
CA GLU A 120 -22.91 23.12 22.29
C GLU A 120 -23.92 23.93 21.48
N LYS A 121 -24.28 23.48 20.27
CA LYS A 121 -25.30 24.09 19.43
C LYS A 121 -26.66 24.14 20.13
N ASN A 122 -27.09 23.02 20.72
CA ASN A 122 -28.36 22.92 21.44
C ASN A 122 -28.39 23.81 22.71
N ALA A 123 -27.20 24.03 23.31
CA ALA A 123 -27.04 24.98 24.43
C ALA A 123 -26.98 26.45 23.98
N GLY A 124 -27.13 26.74 22.68
CA GLY A 124 -27.16 28.10 22.13
C GLY A 124 -25.79 28.74 21.90
N LYS A 125 -24.68 27.98 22.02
CA LYS A 125 -23.36 28.50 21.67
C LYS A 125 -23.28 28.80 20.17
N LYS A 126 -22.54 29.83 19.82
CA LYS A 126 -22.34 30.28 18.43
C LYS A 126 -21.01 29.81 17.85
N THR A 127 -20.00 29.62 18.71
CA THR A 127 -18.67 29.17 18.33
C THR A 127 -18.25 27.96 19.16
N THR A 128 -17.39 27.14 18.61
CA THR A 128 -16.68 26.05 19.28
C THR A 128 -15.18 26.24 19.14
N ILE A 129 -14.43 25.68 20.06
CA ILE A 129 -12.95 25.70 20.06
C ILE A 129 -12.46 24.29 19.89
N LEU A 130 -11.68 24.09 18.84
CA LEU A 130 -11.01 22.82 18.54
C LEU A 130 -9.50 22.99 18.67
N TRP A 131 -8.83 21.95 19.15
CA TRP A 131 -7.38 21.90 19.24
C TRP A 131 -6.85 20.78 18.37
N PHE A 132 -6.05 21.15 17.34
CA PHE A 132 -5.41 20.19 16.44
C PHE A 132 -3.94 20.54 16.31
N GLY A 133 -3.06 19.54 16.45
CA GLY A 133 -1.61 19.73 16.29
C GLY A 133 -1.00 20.79 17.23
N GLY A 134 -1.62 21.04 18.41
CA GLY A 134 -1.18 22.06 19.34
C GLY A 134 -1.69 23.48 19.03
N GLU A 135 -2.53 23.64 18.01
CA GLU A 135 -3.11 24.92 17.62
C GLU A 135 -4.60 25.01 17.93
N LYS A 136 -5.05 26.23 18.25
CA LYS A 136 -6.43 26.57 18.57
C LYS A 136 -7.15 27.06 17.31
N TYR A 137 -8.26 26.41 17.00
CA TYR A 137 -9.20 26.81 15.94
C TYR A 137 -10.53 27.21 16.60
N GLU A 138 -10.95 28.45 16.39
CA GLU A 138 -12.27 28.91 16.80
C GLU A 138 -13.16 29.03 15.57
N LEU A 139 -14.21 28.21 15.53
CA LEU A 139 -15.09 28.08 14.36
C LEU A 139 -16.55 28.34 14.78
N PRO A 140 -17.39 28.90 13.89
CA PRO A 140 -18.84 28.83 14.08
C PRO A 140 -19.28 27.38 14.22
N VAL A 141 -20.19 27.10 15.13
CA VAL A 141 -20.69 25.73 15.42
C VAL A 141 -21.20 25.04 14.17
N ASP A 142 -21.95 25.76 13.31
CA ASP A 142 -22.50 25.19 12.08
C ASP A 142 -21.39 24.86 11.07
N THR A 143 -20.38 25.72 10.95
CA THR A 143 -19.22 25.47 10.09
C THR A 143 -18.43 24.25 10.55
N ALA A 144 -18.19 24.10 11.84
CA ALA A 144 -17.51 22.94 12.40
C ALA A 144 -18.27 21.63 12.14
N LEU A 145 -19.59 21.63 12.29
CA LEU A 145 -20.44 20.47 11.98
C LEU A 145 -20.46 20.13 10.49
N GLN A 146 -20.49 21.14 9.61
CA GLN A 146 -20.40 20.93 8.16
C GLN A 146 -19.04 20.33 7.76
N MET A 147 -17.94 20.86 8.30
CA MET A 147 -16.60 20.31 8.08
C MET A 147 -16.51 18.85 8.51
N LEU A 148 -16.96 18.51 9.71
CA LEU A 148 -16.94 17.14 10.22
C LEU A 148 -17.83 16.20 9.40
N SER A 149 -18.99 16.69 8.93
CA SER A 149 -19.87 15.92 8.04
C SER A 149 -19.20 15.64 6.69
N ALA A 150 -18.52 16.63 6.10
CA ALA A 150 -17.78 16.45 4.85
C ALA A 150 -16.63 15.45 5.02
N LEU A 151 -15.91 15.52 6.15
CA LEU A 151 -14.85 14.56 6.48
C LEU A 151 -15.37 13.13 6.63
N GLU A 152 -16.55 12.94 7.19
CA GLU A 152 -17.12 11.60 7.35
C GLU A 152 -17.56 11.02 5.99
N LEU A 153 -18.13 11.85 5.10
CA LEU A 153 -18.47 11.43 3.73
C LEU A 153 -17.21 11.10 2.94
N TYR A 154 -16.17 11.93 3.01
CA TYR A 154 -14.88 11.66 2.40
C TYR A 154 -14.29 10.33 2.88
N ALA A 155 -14.26 10.09 4.20
CA ALA A 155 -13.72 8.86 4.76
C ALA A 155 -14.52 7.60 4.35
N LEU A 156 -15.86 7.74 4.21
CA LEU A 156 -16.71 6.66 3.70
C LEU A 156 -16.39 6.35 2.23
N GLU A 157 -16.17 7.37 1.41
CA GLU A 157 -15.81 7.21 0.00
C GLU A 157 -14.45 6.53 -0.14
N CYS A 158 -13.42 6.97 0.61
CA CYS A 158 -12.12 6.31 0.66
C CYS A 158 -12.24 4.83 1.05
N TYR A 159 -13.00 4.53 2.11
CA TYR A 159 -13.25 3.16 2.53
C TYR A 159 -13.88 2.30 1.40
N ASN A 160 -14.85 2.84 0.67
CA ASN A 160 -15.48 2.14 -0.44
C ASN A 160 -14.49 1.88 -1.58
N VAL A 161 -13.65 2.85 -1.93
CA VAL A 161 -12.59 2.69 -2.95
C VAL A 161 -11.61 1.61 -2.53
N THR A 162 -11.13 1.64 -1.30
CA THR A 162 -10.26 0.61 -0.72
C THR A 162 -10.88 -0.78 -0.81
N ALA A 163 -12.16 -0.90 -0.47
CA ALA A 163 -12.89 -2.17 -0.58
C ALA A 163 -12.98 -2.68 -2.03
N VAL A 164 -13.20 -1.78 -2.99
CA VAL A 164 -13.21 -2.11 -4.42
C VAL A 164 -11.84 -2.60 -4.88
N HIS A 165 -10.75 -1.93 -4.49
CA HIS A 165 -9.40 -2.37 -4.83
C HIS A 165 -9.08 -3.77 -4.26
N LYS A 166 -9.42 -4.02 -2.99
CA LYS A 166 -9.22 -5.34 -2.37
C LYS A 166 -10.03 -6.43 -3.08
N ALA A 167 -11.27 -6.14 -3.47
CA ALA A 167 -12.09 -7.07 -4.24
C ALA A 167 -11.51 -7.34 -5.63
N ALA A 168 -11.02 -6.30 -6.32
CA ALA A 168 -10.41 -6.42 -7.63
C ALA A 168 -9.13 -7.29 -7.58
N VAL A 169 -8.23 -7.03 -6.62
CA VAL A 169 -7.02 -7.85 -6.42
C VAL A 169 -7.38 -9.31 -6.14
N ASN A 170 -8.38 -9.56 -5.30
CA ASN A 170 -8.82 -10.93 -5.01
C ASN A 170 -9.37 -11.66 -6.25
N ALA A 171 -9.94 -10.95 -7.20
CA ALA A 171 -10.48 -11.52 -8.43
C ALA A 171 -9.42 -11.81 -9.51
N LEU A 172 -8.21 -11.25 -9.40
CA LEU A 172 -7.13 -11.51 -10.35
C LEU A 172 -6.65 -12.96 -10.25
N GLU A 173 -6.29 -13.57 -11.38
CA GLU A 173 -5.88 -14.98 -11.48
C GLU A 173 -4.37 -15.13 -11.77
N GLY A 174 -3.67 -14.04 -12.12
CA GLY A 174 -2.25 -14.01 -12.45
C GLY A 174 -1.41 -13.27 -11.42
N VAL A 175 -0.23 -13.79 -11.08
CA VAL A 175 0.75 -13.11 -10.21
C VAL A 175 1.15 -11.76 -10.80
N GLU A 176 1.46 -11.73 -12.10
CA GLU A 176 1.90 -10.51 -12.80
C GLU A 176 0.78 -9.46 -12.86
N ASP A 177 -0.49 -9.88 -12.97
CA ASP A 177 -1.64 -8.98 -12.95
C ASP A 177 -1.80 -8.32 -11.57
N VAL A 178 -1.60 -9.08 -10.50
CA VAL A 178 -1.64 -8.55 -9.12
C VAL A 178 -0.49 -7.57 -8.89
N VAL A 179 0.72 -7.90 -9.34
CA VAL A 179 1.91 -7.04 -9.18
C VAL A 179 1.77 -5.73 -9.97
N ALA A 180 1.14 -5.78 -11.15
CA ALA A 180 0.92 -4.61 -12.00
C ALA A 180 -0.31 -3.78 -11.60
N TYR A 181 -1.11 -4.23 -10.62
CA TYR A 181 -2.34 -3.57 -10.25
C TYR A 181 -2.08 -2.22 -9.56
N ASP A 182 -2.61 -1.14 -10.14
CA ASP A 182 -2.51 0.21 -9.58
C ASP A 182 -3.72 0.50 -8.67
N TYR A 183 -3.47 0.46 -7.36
CA TYR A 183 -4.47 0.74 -6.33
C TYR A 183 -4.47 2.20 -5.86
N THR A 184 -3.68 3.07 -6.47
CA THR A 184 -3.60 4.48 -6.04
C THR A 184 -4.70 5.35 -6.65
N GLN A 185 -5.45 4.82 -7.60
CA GLN A 185 -6.45 5.55 -8.37
C GLN A 185 -7.84 5.49 -7.75
N GLY A 186 -8.70 6.44 -8.11
CA GLY A 186 -10.11 6.44 -7.76
C GLY A 186 -10.46 6.99 -6.39
N TYR A 187 -9.50 7.36 -5.56
CA TYR A 187 -9.75 8.05 -4.29
C TYR A 187 -10.27 9.47 -4.54
N PRO A 188 -11.16 9.98 -3.67
CA PRO A 188 -11.70 11.31 -3.82
C PRO A 188 -10.63 12.40 -3.64
N GLU A 189 -10.87 13.58 -4.20
CA GLU A 189 -10.01 14.75 -3.98
C GLU A 189 -10.02 15.15 -2.51
N LYS A 190 -8.84 15.50 -1.99
CA LYS A 190 -8.66 15.90 -0.59
C LYS A 190 -9.45 17.17 -0.28
N LEU A 191 -10.08 17.19 0.88
CA LEU A 191 -10.83 18.33 1.34
C LEU A 191 -9.92 19.48 1.80
N ASN A 192 -10.36 20.72 1.53
CA ASN A 192 -9.68 21.94 1.95
C ASN A 192 -10.71 22.91 2.58
N PHE A 193 -10.47 23.33 3.82
CA PHE A 193 -11.32 24.21 4.62
C PHE A 193 -10.63 25.50 5.04
#